data_ebb7da5283d5d2b4d21d49eeaddf5711
#
_entry.id   ebb7da5283d5d2b4d21d49eeaddf5711
#
_cell.length_a   1.000
_cell.length_b   1.000
_cell.length_c   1.000
_cell.angle_alpha   90.00
_cell.angle_beta   90.00
_cell.angle_gamma   90.00
#
_symmetry.space_group_name_H-M   'P 1'
#
loop_
_entity.id
_entity.type
_entity.pdbx_description
1 polymer ?
#
loop_
_entity_poly.entity_id
_entity_poly.type
_entity_poly.pdbx_seq_one_letter_code
_entity_poly.pdbx_strand_id
1 'polypeptide(L)'
;VWRGHYLGFGPADVLLHVPVDRPLMAANPRVEIFAPYFRERVMIARDLARVPKMETLDDFKGQKIAVPGQTLAGWLLIGSESGRYRDQLTTKLADGVQAARLLAAGEVAGAAGNASELESALAGDPRFAIEPLPLPRMREGWVVGCAVKKESKDLAQAVQAAMNALASTGEIKAMFAKAKVSWRAP
;
A
#
# COMPACT_ATOMS: atom_id res chain seq x y z
N VAL A 1 -3.44 15.28 -11.44
CA VAL A 1 -2.73 15.73 -12.67
C VAL A 1 -3.56 16.65 -13.56
N TRP A 2 -4.88 16.58 -13.59
CA TRP A 2 -5.70 17.41 -14.48
C TRP A 2 -6.41 18.59 -13.79
N ARG A 3 -6.37 18.66 -12.46
CA ARG A 3 -7.01 19.71 -11.66
C ARG A 3 -6.02 20.24 -10.63
N GLY A 4 -5.86 21.56 -10.57
CA GLY A 4 -5.04 22.21 -9.55
C GLY A 4 -5.65 22.10 -8.15
N HIS A 5 -4.84 22.37 -7.15
CA HIS A 5 -5.31 22.48 -5.77
C HIS A 5 -6.08 23.79 -5.57
N TYR A 6 -7.10 23.78 -4.71
CA TYR A 6 -7.94 24.96 -4.45
C TYR A 6 -7.19 26.16 -3.85
N LEU A 7 -5.99 25.93 -3.29
CA LEU A 7 -5.10 27.00 -2.78
C LEU A 7 -4.21 27.62 -3.87
N GLY A 8 -4.50 27.41 -5.16
CA GLY A 8 -3.80 28.04 -6.29
C GLY A 8 -2.55 27.33 -6.77
N PHE A 9 -2.24 26.14 -6.27
CA PHE A 9 -1.19 25.31 -6.82
C PHE A 9 -1.65 24.65 -8.13
N GLY A 10 -0.82 24.72 -9.17
CA GLY A 10 -1.07 24.03 -10.42
C GLY A 10 -1.14 22.50 -10.23
N PRO A 11 -1.75 21.78 -11.18
CA PRO A 11 -1.74 20.31 -11.15
C PRO A 11 -0.30 19.80 -11.36
N ALA A 12 0.03 18.67 -10.72
CA ALA A 12 1.25 17.95 -11.04
C ALA A 12 1.21 17.40 -12.47
N ASP A 13 2.34 17.30 -13.13
CA ASP A 13 2.40 16.78 -14.51
C ASP A 13 2.30 15.26 -14.53
N VAL A 14 2.94 14.58 -13.58
CA VAL A 14 2.93 13.12 -13.43
C VAL A 14 2.48 12.75 -12.03
N LEU A 15 1.64 11.73 -11.91
CA LEU A 15 1.28 11.09 -10.66
C LEU A 15 1.77 9.64 -10.70
N LEU A 16 2.51 9.23 -9.68
CA LEU A 16 2.98 7.86 -9.50
C LEU A 16 2.04 7.09 -8.56
N HIS A 17 2.16 5.77 -8.56
CA HIS A 17 1.47 4.85 -7.65
C HIS A 17 -0.05 4.87 -7.79
N VAL A 18 -0.52 5.04 -9.02
CA VAL A 18 -1.95 5.02 -9.36
C VAL A 18 -2.37 3.59 -9.68
N PRO A 19 -3.49 3.08 -9.14
CA PRO A 19 -3.99 1.76 -9.53
C PRO A 19 -4.27 1.67 -11.03
N VAL A 20 -3.73 0.63 -11.67
CA VAL A 20 -3.98 0.31 -13.08
C VAL A 20 -5.24 -0.54 -13.12
N ASP A 21 -6.39 0.11 -13.10
CA ASP A 21 -7.70 -0.49 -12.98
C ASP A 21 -8.68 0.06 -14.03
N ARG A 22 -9.34 -0.81 -14.77
CA ARG A 22 -10.26 -0.42 -15.85
C ARG A 22 -11.43 0.46 -15.39
N PRO A 23 -12.14 0.13 -14.30
CA PRO A 23 -13.16 1.02 -13.74
C PRO A 23 -12.63 2.40 -13.37
N LEU A 24 -11.46 2.47 -12.73
CA LEU A 24 -10.82 3.75 -12.39
C LEU A 24 -10.46 4.58 -13.64
N MET A 25 -9.92 3.93 -14.68
CA MET A 25 -9.62 4.57 -15.97
C MET A 25 -10.89 5.13 -16.62
N ALA A 26 -11.96 4.37 -16.65
CA ALA A 26 -13.24 4.78 -17.21
C ALA A 26 -13.87 5.95 -16.46
N ALA A 27 -13.76 5.98 -15.12
CA ALA A 27 -14.25 7.05 -14.29
C ALA A 27 -13.43 8.35 -14.42
N ASN A 28 -12.21 8.27 -14.97
CA ASN A 28 -11.28 9.40 -15.10
C ASN A 28 -10.85 9.65 -16.57
N PRO A 29 -11.77 10.02 -17.49
CA PRO A 29 -11.48 10.09 -18.92
C PRO A 29 -10.49 11.20 -19.30
N ARG A 30 -10.16 12.12 -18.39
CA ARG A 30 -9.16 13.20 -18.58
C ARG A 30 -7.73 12.79 -18.18
N VAL A 31 -7.56 11.57 -17.72
CA VAL A 31 -6.28 11.04 -17.24
C VAL A 31 -5.94 9.79 -18.04
N GLU A 32 -4.69 9.66 -18.43
CA GLU A 32 -4.12 8.43 -18.96
C GLU A 32 -3.35 7.73 -17.83
N ILE A 33 -3.73 6.48 -17.49
CA ILE A 33 -3.06 5.63 -16.51
C ILE A 33 -2.31 4.55 -17.27
N PHE A 34 -1.00 4.43 -17.05
CA PHE A 34 -0.10 3.62 -17.88
C PHE A 34 1.15 3.21 -17.10
N ALA A 35 2.10 2.57 -17.77
CA ALA A 35 3.39 2.15 -17.24
C ALA A 35 3.29 1.41 -15.90
N PRO A 36 2.63 0.25 -15.83
CA PRO A 36 2.60 -0.54 -14.62
C PRO A 36 4.02 -0.91 -14.20
N TYR A 37 4.37 -0.70 -12.91
CA TYR A 37 5.73 -0.91 -12.45
C TYR A 37 5.85 -1.66 -11.12
N PHE A 38 4.75 -1.82 -10.37
CA PHE A 38 4.77 -2.46 -9.07
C PHE A 38 3.41 -3.08 -8.75
N ARG A 39 3.41 -4.15 -7.97
CA ARG A 39 2.20 -4.74 -7.40
C ARG A 39 2.14 -4.45 -5.90
N GLU A 40 1.16 -3.68 -5.48
CA GLU A 40 0.88 -3.42 -4.08
C GLU A 40 -0.11 -4.44 -3.53
N ARG A 41 -0.11 -4.66 -2.23
CA ARG A 41 -1.08 -5.51 -1.54
C ARG A 41 -1.26 -5.09 -0.09
N VAL A 42 -2.38 -5.51 0.52
CA VAL A 42 -2.61 -5.34 1.95
C VAL A 42 -1.90 -6.45 2.70
N MET A 43 -1.13 -6.07 3.72
CA MET A 43 -0.40 -6.97 4.61
C MET A 43 -0.74 -6.64 6.06
N ILE A 44 -0.37 -7.56 6.95
CA ILE A 44 -0.35 -7.34 8.38
C ILE A 44 1.02 -7.72 8.93
N ALA A 45 1.57 -6.86 9.77
CA ALA A 45 2.74 -7.15 10.58
C ALA A 45 2.29 -7.55 11.98
N ARG A 46 2.93 -8.54 12.59
CA ARG A 46 2.65 -8.99 13.95
C ARG A 46 3.91 -9.08 14.79
N ASP A 47 3.77 -8.80 16.07
CA ASP A 47 4.80 -9.05 17.08
C ASP A 47 4.85 -10.55 17.40
N LEU A 48 5.98 -11.18 17.11
CA LEU A 48 6.17 -12.63 17.27
C LEU A 48 6.13 -13.10 18.72
N ALA A 49 6.44 -12.21 19.68
CA ALA A 49 6.34 -12.54 21.11
C ALA A 49 4.90 -12.54 21.61
N ARG A 50 4.05 -11.67 21.05
CA ARG A 50 2.64 -11.50 21.47
C ARG A 50 1.68 -12.34 20.64
N VAL A 51 1.97 -12.51 19.36
CA VAL A 51 1.20 -13.28 18.39
C VAL A 51 2.16 -14.19 17.61
N PRO A 52 2.60 -15.30 18.21
CA PRO A 52 3.63 -16.17 17.62
C PRO A 52 3.17 -16.89 16.35
N LYS A 53 1.85 -17.04 16.15
CA LYS A 53 1.23 -17.67 14.99
C LYS A 53 0.03 -16.87 14.54
N MET A 54 -0.25 -16.83 13.23
CA MET A 54 -1.43 -16.21 12.67
C MET A 54 -2.00 -17.06 11.54
N GLU A 55 -3.16 -17.63 11.77
CA GLU A 55 -3.99 -18.29 10.75
C GLU A 55 -5.24 -17.47 10.44
N THR A 56 -5.78 -16.82 11.47
CA THR A 56 -6.96 -15.97 11.41
C THR A 56 -6.76 -14.69 12.22
N LEU A 57 -7.70 -13.76 12.13
CA LEU A 57 -7.70 -12.56 12.98
C LEU A 57 -7.98 -12.88 14.47
N ASP A 58 -8.55 -14.03 14.77
CA ASP A 58 -8.78 -14.47 16.15
C ASP A 58 -7.48 -14.72 16.93
N ASP A 59 -6.37 -14.94 16.23
CA ASP A 59 -5.05 -15.08 16.86
C ASP A 59 -4.59 -13.78 17.54
N PHE A 60 -5.21 -12.63 17.22
CA PHE A 60 -5.04 -11.35 17.91
C PHE A 60 -6.02 -11.13 19.08
N LYS A 61 -6.73 -12.15 19.54
CA LYS A 61 -7.73 -12.01 20.60
C LYS A 61 -7.15 -11.34 21.85
N GLY A 62 -7.79 -10.25 22.29
CA GLY A 62 -7.31 -9.43 23.40
C GLY A 62 -6.13 -8.51 23.10
N GLN A 63 -5.64 -8.51 21.87
CA GLN A 63 -4.55 -7.65 21.40
C GLN A 63 -5.08 -6.56 20.49
N LYS A 64 -4.39 -5.41 20.45
CA LYS A 64 -4.74 -4.32 19.53
C LYS A 64 -4.00 -4.45 18.21
N ILE A 65 -4.67 -4.04 17.13
CA ILE A 65 -4.14 -3.91 15.77
C ILE A 65 -4.26 -2.46 15.34
N ALA A 66 -3.16 -1.86 14.94
CA ALA A 66 -3.14 -0.53 14.34
C ALA A 66 -3.41 -0.63 12.83
N VAL A 67 -4.32 0.19 12.31
CA VAL A 67 -4.63 0.25 10.87
C VAL A 67 -5.19 1.63 10.52
N PRO A 68 -4.75 2.29 9.44
CA PRO A 68 -5.36 3.55 9.00
C PRO A 68 -6.80 3.31 8.54
N GLY A 69 -7.77 3.88 9.25
CA GLY A 69 -9.20 3.56 9.08
C GLY A 69 -9.78 3.94 7.72
N GLN A 70 -9.19 4.92 7.01
CA GLN A 70 -9.63 5.39 5.70
C GLN A 70 -8.89 4.75 4.52
N THR A 71 -8.20 3.63 4.77
CA THR A 71 -7.50 2.85 3.73
C THR A 71 -8.24 1.55 3.42
N LEU A 72 -7.82 0.89 2.34
CA LEU A 72 -8.36 -0.45 2.02
C LEU A 72 -8.15 -1.45 3.16
N ALA A 73 -6.97 -1.44 3.81
CA ALA A 73 -6.69 -2.26 4.98
C ALA A 73 -7.66 -1.99 6.12
N GLY A 74 -7.92 -0.69 6.39
CA GLY A 74 -8.89 -0.27 7.41
C GLY A 74 -10.30 -0.77 7.10
N TRP A 75 -10.78 -0.60 5.88
CA TRP A 75 -12.12 -1.07 5.49
C TRP A 75 -12.27 -2.58 5.57
N LEU A 76 -11.23 -3.34 5.16
CA LEU A 76 -11.23 -4.79 5.25
C LEU A 76 -11.33 -5.26 6.72
N LEU A 77 -10.54 -4.67 7.62
CA LEU A 77 -10.55 -5.06 9.04
C LEU A 77 -11.80 -4.58 9.78
N ILE A 78 -12.22 -3.33 9.57
CA ILE A 78 -13.43 -2.76 10.19
C ILE A 78 -14.69 -3.53 9.77
N GLY A 79 -14.76 -3.97 8.50
CA GLY A 79 -15.88 -4.72 7.95
C GLY A 79 -15.80 -6.24 8.18
N SER A 80 -14.66 -6.76 8.64
CA SER A 80 -14.46 -8.18 8.82
C SER A 80 -15.44 -8.76 9.85
N GLU A 81 -16.04 -9.91 9.49
CA GLU A 81 -17.02 -10.62 10.33
C GLU A 81 -18.07 -9.69 10.96
N SER A 82 -18.67 -8.83 10.12
CA SER A 82 -19.70 -7.86 10.54
C SER A 82 -19.21 -6.86 11.61
N GLY A 83 -17.90 -6.59 11.64
CA GLY A 83 -17.30 -5.62 12.55
C GLY A 83 -16.86 -6.19 13.90
N ARG A 84 -16.73 -7.48 14.02
CA ARG A 84 -16.35 -8.19 15.25
C ARG A 84 -15.05 -7.68 15.88
N TYR A 85 -14.11 -7.22 15.05
CA TYR A 85 -12.78 -6.81 15.54
C TYR A 85 -12.65 -5.31 15.82
N ARG A 86 -13.71 -4.50 15.64
CA ARG A 86 -13.66 -3.02 15.72
C ARG A 86 -13.04 -2.51 17.01
N ASP A 87 -13.37 -3.10 18.15
CA ASP A 87 -12.89 -2.65 19.45
C ASP A 87 -11.40 -2.93 19.69
N GLN A 88 -10.80 -3.80 18.85
CA GLN A 88 -9.37 -4.10 18.85
C GLN A 88 -8.57 -3.20 17.91
N LEU A 89 -9.24 -2.36 17.09
CA LEU A 89 -8.57 -1.56 16.07
C LEU A 89 -8.23 -0.16 16.58
N THR A 90 -6.99 0.26 16.35
CA THR A 90 -6.54 1.65 16.45
C THR A 90 -6.53 2.24 15.06
N THR A 91 -7.52 3.11 14.72
CA THR A 91 -7.82 3.50 13.34
C THR A 91 -7.51 4.96 13.01
N LYS A 92 -7.25 5.82 13.99
CA LYS A 92 -6.97 7.26 13.80
C LYS A 92 -5.50 7.48 13.41
N LEU A 93 -5.11 6.95 12.26
CA LEU A 93 -3.75 6.99 11.72
C LEU A 93 -3.77 7.50 10.29
N ALA A 94 -2.72 8.20 9.88
CA ALA A 94 -2.62 8.75 8.54
C ALA A 94 -2.27 7.67 7.49
N ASP A 95 -1.38 6.73 7.84
CA ASP A 95 -0.82 5.75 6.93
C ASP A 95 -0.36 4.46 7.65
N GLY A 96 0.05 3.46 6.90
CA GLY A 96 0.57 2.20 7.42
C GLY A 96 1.95 2.35 8.09
N VAL A 97 2.72 3.39 7.77
CA VAL A 97 3.99 3.68 8.46
C VAL A 97 3.73 4.06 9.91
N GLN A 98 2.70 4.87 10.19
CA GLN A 98 2.30 5.17 11.56
C GLN A 98 1.82 3.92 12.30
N ALA A 99 1.04 3.05 11.64
CA ALA A 99 0.63 1.78 12.23
C ALA A 99 1.85 0.91 12.59
N ALA A 100 2.83 0.79 11.70
CA ALA A 100 4.07 0.05 11.92
C ALA A 100 4.90 0.64 13.09
N ARG A 101 4.94 1.97 13.23
CA ARG A 101 5.62 2.62 14.36
C ARG A 101 4.99 2.30 15.72
N LEU A 102 3.66 2.24 15.81
CA LEU A 102 2.98 1.80 17.03
C LEU A 102 3.31 0.35 17.38
N LEU A 103 3.41 -0.53 16.37
CA LEU A 103 3.86 -1.90 16.56
C LEU A 103 5.31 -1.95 17.04
N ALA A 104 6.22 -1.21 16.43
CA ALA A 104 7.62 -1.15 16.83
C ALA A 104 7.83 -0.59 18.25
N ALA A 105 6.95 0.32 18.69
CA ALA A 105 6.91 0.85 20.07
C ALA A 105 6.26 -0.10 21.08
N GLY A 106 5.67 -1.23 20.64
CA GLY A 106 5.00 -2.19 21.53
C GLY A 106 3.61 -1.76 22.00
N GLU A 107 3.05 -0.69 21.44
CA GLU A 107 1.72 -0.17 21.83
C GLU A 107 0.57 -1.06 21.30
N VAL A 108 0.83 -1.77 20.21
CA VAL A 108 -0.10 -2.73 19.57
C VAL A 108 0.63 -4.04 19.30
N ALA A 109 -0.11 -5.12 19.04
CA ALA A 109 0.48 -6.43 18.69
C ALA A 109 0.47 -6.69 17.19
N GLY A 110 -0.31 -5.91 16.43
CA GLY A 110 -0.35 -5.97 14.97
C GLY A 110 -0.45 -4.60 14.34
N ALA A 111 0.01 -4.50 13.09
CA ALA A 111 -0.14 -3.32 12.25
C ALA A 111 -0.54 -3.75 10.83
N ALA A 112 -1.61 -3.20 10.28
CA ALA A 112 -2.06 -3.50 8.93
C ALA A 112 -1.96 -2.25 8.04
N GLY A 113 -1.63 -2.47 6.78
CA GLY A 113 -1.44 -1.40 5.79
C GLY A 113 -0.98 -1.96 4.44
N ASN A 114 -0.50 -1.09 3.59
CA ASN A 114 0.15 -1.50 2.36
C ASN A 114 1.48 -2.20 2.65
N ALA A 115 1.82 -3.21 1.87
CA ALA A 115 3.07 -3.95 2.04
C ALA A 115 4.30 -3.02 2.00
N SER A 116 4.33 -2.07 1.06
CA SER A 116 5.43 -1.11 0.94
C SER A 116 5.62 -0.25 2.20
N GLU A 117 4.53 0.15 2.87
CA GLU A 117 4.56 0.94 4.09
C GLU A 117 5.11 0.13 5.28
N LEU A 118 4.60 -1.09 5.46
CA LEU A 118 5.03 -1.96 6.56
C LEU A 118 6.47 -2.43 6.37
N GLU A 119 6.83 -2.86 5.16
CA GLU A 119 8.18 -3.32 4.85
C GLU A 119 9.21 -2.21 5.05
N SER A 120 8.95 -0.99 4.54
CA SER A 120 9.88 0.13 4.71
C SER A 120 10.11 0.53 6.16
N ALA A 121 9.08 0.42 7.00
CA ALA A 121 9.13 0.84 8.40
C ALA A 121 9.72 -0.23 9.35
N LEU A 122 9.50 -1.53 9.04
CA LEU A 122 9.86 -2.64 9.94
C LEU A 122 11.00 -3.52 9.39
N ALA A 123 11.52 -3.21 8.22
CA ALA A 123 12.41 -4.06 7.46
C ALA A 123 13.58 -4.64 8.26
N GLY A 124 13.66 -5.95 8.26
CA GLY A 124 14.75 -6.71 8.87
C GLY A 124 14.72 -6.78 10.40
N ASP A 125 13.68 -6.24 11.06
CA ASP A 125 13.53 -6.40 12.50
C ASP A 125 12.97 -7.80 12.81
N PRO A 126 13.75 -8.69 13.44
CA PRO A 126 13.35 -10.08 13.68
C PRO A 126 12.23 -10.25 14.69
N ARG A 127 11.81 -9.17 15.36
CA ARG A 127 10.66 -9.19 16.27
C ARG A 127 9.34 -9.35 15.54
N PHE A 128 9.31 -9.02 14.24
CA PHE A 128 8.06 -8.92 13.48
C PHE A 128 8.05 -9.86 12.28
N ALA A 129 6.88 -10.44 12.00
CA ALA A 129 6.57 -11.09 10.74
C ALA A 129 5.59 -10.21 9.96
N ILE A 130 5.84 -10.03 8.65
CA ILE A 130 4.94 -9.31 7.73
C ILE A 130 4.35 -10.35 6.78
N GLU A 131 3.05 -10.53 6.81
CA GLU A 131 2.34 -11.61 6.13
C GLU A 131 1.07 -11.06 5.43
N PRO A 132 0.54 -11.76 4.42
CA PRO A 132 -0.76 -11.40 3.85
C PRO A 132 -1.84 -11.35 4.93
N LEU A 133 -2.70 -10.34 4.86
CA LEU A 133 -3.85 -10.27 5.74
C LEU A 133 -4.67 -11.56 5.61
N PRO A 134 -5.07 -12.22 6.73
CA PRO A 134 -5.75 -13.53 6.69
C PRO A 134 -7.22 -13.40 6.26
N LEU A 135 -7.46 -12.67 5.18
CA LEU A 135 -8.75 -12.47 4.53
C LEU A 135 -8.65 -12.90 3.07
N PRO A 136 -9.67 -13.60 2.51
CA PRO A 136 -9.60 -14.08 1.13
C PRO A 136 -9.50 -12.98 0.09
N ARG A 137 -10.10 -11.82 0.38
CA ARG A 137 -10.12 -10.67 -0.53
C ARG A 137 -8.78 -9.96 -0.56
N MET A 138 -8.38 -9.50 -1.74
CA MET A 138 -7.19 -8.65 -1.96
C MET A 138 -5.82 -9.31 -1.65
N ARG A 139 -5.76 -10.63 -1.53
CA ARG A 139 -4.49 -11.35 -1.31
C ARG A 139 -3.47 -11.12 -2.43
N GLU A 140 -3.93 -11.04 -3.67
CA GLU A 140 -3.08 -10.81 -4.84
C GLU A 140 -2.68 -9.34 -5.00
N GLY A 141 -3.38 -8.43 -4.32
CA GLY A 141 -3.16 -7.00 -4.40
C GLY A 141 -3.62 -6.40 -5.73
N TRP A 142 -3.01 -5.27 -6.09
CA TRP A 142 -3.32 -4.53 -7.31
C TRP A 142 -2.05 -3.96 -7.93
N VAL A 143 -2.08 -3.79 -9.23
CA VAL A 143 -0.99 -3.18 -10.00
C VAL A 143 -1.08 -1.66 -9.91
N VAL A 144 0.05 -1.00 -9.73
CA VAL A 144 0.17 0.46 -9.78
C VAL A 144 1.09 0.91 -10.90
N GLY A 145 0.78 2.06 -11.44
CA GLY A 145 1.49 2.68 -12.56
C GLY A 145 1.57 4.19 -12.41
N CYS A 146 1.71 4.86 -13.54
CA CYS A 146 1.81 6.31 -13.66
C CYS A 146 0.52 6.89 -14.23
N ALA A 147 0.28 8.18 -14.00
CA ALA A 147 -0.80 8.92 -14.64
C ALA A 147 -0.35 10.31 -15.06
N VAL A 148 -0.81 10.75 -16.23
CA VAL A 148 -0.63 12.09 -16.78
C VAL A 148 -1.97 12.63 -17.28
N LYS A 149 -2.05 13.90 -17.66
CA LYS A 149 -3.18 14.40 -18.44
C LYS A 149 -3.28 13.65 -19.75
N LYS A 150 -4.50 13.37 -20.21
CA LYS A 150 -4.74 12.60 -21.43
C LYS A 150 -4.17 13.25 -22.69
N GLU A 151 -4.10 14.58 -22.72
CA GLU A 151 -3.52 15.36 -23.81
C GLU A 151 -1.98 15.38 -23.81
N SER A 152 -1.33 15.07 -22.68
CA SER A 152 0.14 15.08 -22.54
C SER A 152 0.77 13.78 -23.03
N LYS A 153 0.54 13.45 -24.32
CA LYS A 153 0.97 12.18 -24.93
C LYS A 153 2.47 12.02 -25.04
N ASP A 154 3.17 13.09 -25.33
CA ASP A 154 4.64 13.15 -25.40
C ASP A 154 5.26 12.83 -24.03
N LEU A 155 4.72 13.41 -22.97
CA LEU A 155 5.13 13.13 -21.60
C LEU A 155 4.82 11.66 -21.23
N ALA A 156 3.64 11.14 -21.58
CA ALA A 156 3.29 9.75 -21.36
C ALA A 156 4.29 8.79 -22.03
N GLN A 157 4.66 9.07 -23.30
CA GLN A 157 5.64 8.27 -24.04
C GLN A 157 7.03 8.33 -23.39
N ALA A 158 7.49 9.51 -22.97
CA ALA A 158 8.78 9.67 -22.31
C ALA A 158 8.84 8.91 -20.97
N VAL A 159 7.79 9.03 -20.15
CA VAL A 159 7.68 8.30 -18.87
C VAL A 159 7.61 6.79 -19.11
N GLN A 160 6.82 6.33 -20.11
CA GLN A 160 6.75 4.90 -20.45
C GLN A 160 8.11 4.34 -20.85
N ALA A 161 8.85 5.07 -21.71
CA ALA A 161 10.18 4.66 -22.14
C ALA A 161 11.16 4.59 -20.95
N ALA A 162 11.15 5.59 -20.07
CA ALA A 162 11.97 5.60 -18.85
C ALA A 162 11.65 4.43 -17.92
N MET A 163 10.36 4.15 -17.68
CA MET A 163 9.93 3.03 -16.82
C MET A 163 10.32 1.67 -17.41
N ASN A 164 10.20 1.51 -18.74
CA ASN A 164 10.65 0.31 -19.44
C ASN A 164 12.18 0.11 -19.30
N ALA A 165 12.97 1.18 -19.43
CA ALA A 165 14.41 1.15 -19.24
C ALA A 165 14.78 0.74 -17.80
N LEU A 166 14.19 1.37 -16.79
CA LEU A 166 14.39 1.04 -15.37
C LEU A 166 14.01 -0.42 -15.03
N ALA A 167 12.96 -0.93 -15.68
CA ALA A 167 12.55 -2.32 -15.52
C ALA A 167 13.55 -3.28 -16.17
N SER A 168 14.00 -3.00 -17.39
CA SER A 168 14.91 -3.87 -18.15
C SER A 168 16.32 -3.93 -17.56
N THR A 169 16.81 -2.85 -16.97
CA THR A 169 18.11 -2.79 -16.28
C THR A 169 18.06 -3.35 -14.85
N GLY A 170 16.87 -3.59 -14.30
CA GLY A 170 16.68 -3.99 -12.91
C GLY A 170 16.82 -2.85 -11.90
N GLU A 171 17.03 -1.61 -12.36
CA GLU A 171 17.17 -0.44 -11.48
C GLU A 171 15.93 -0.21 -10.63
N ILE A 172 14.72 -0.42 -11.16
CA ILE A 172 13.49 -0.26 -10.38
C ILE A 172 13.49 -1.20 -9.17
N LYS A 173 13.91 -2.46 -9.35
CA LYS A 173 14.05 -3.44 -8.26
C LYS A 173 15.07 -2.97 -7.23
N ALA A 174 16.20 -2.42 -7.68
CA ALA A 174 17.24 -1.89 -6.80
C ALA A 174 16.75 -0.68 -5.99
N MET A 175 15.95 0.21 -6.58
CA MET A 175 15.33 1.34 -5.87
C MET A 175 14.41 0.88 -4.75
N PHE A 176 13.55 -0.11 -4.99
CA PHE A 176 12.69 -0.69 -3.97
C PHE A 176 13.51 -1.37 -2.86
N ALA A 177 14.53 -2.13 -3.23
CA ALA A 177 15.45 -2.77 -2.25
C ALA A 177 16.17 -1.74 -1.38
N LYS A 178 16.62 -0.60 -1.95
CA LYS A 178 17.20 0.50 -1.19
C LYS A 178 16.22 1.11 -0.18
N ALA A 179 14.95 1.15 -0.51
CA ALA A 179 13.87 1.56 0.39
C ALA A 179 13.43 0.43 1.35
N LYS A 180 14.09 -0.73 1.31
CA LYS A 180 13.78 -1.93 2.09
C LYS A 180 12.41 -2.52 1.77
N VAL A 181 11.91 -2.30 0.59
CA VAL A 181 10.65 -2.83 0.08
C VAL A 181 10.93 -3.96 -0.90
N SER A 182 10.22 -5.07 -0.75
CA SER A 182 10.27 -6.18 -1.69
C SER A 182 9.58 -5.81 -2.99
N TRP A 183 10.34 -5.63 -4.08
CA TRP A 183 9.73 -5.35 -5.37
C TRP A 183 8.90 -6.55 -5.86
N ARG A 184 7.66 -6.28 -6.20
CA ARG A 184 6.72 -7.24 -6.78
C ARG A 184 6.37 -6.78 -8.19
N ALA A 185 6.60 -7.66 -9.17
CA ALA A 185 6.28 -7.37 -10.57
C ALA A 185 4.77 -7.07 -10.74
N PRO A 186 4.42 -6.15 -11.65
CA PRO A 186 3.03 -5.82 -11.96
C PRO A 186 2.23 -7.00 -12.54
#